data_3af2a3dfcf0e6d0e0c00c0936be37b5a
#
_entry.id   3af2a3dfcf0e6d0e0c00c0936be37b5a
#
_cell.length_a   1.000
_cell.length_b   1.000
_cell.length_c   1.000
_cell.angle_alpha   90.00
_cell.angle_beta   90.00
_cell.angle_gamma   90.00
#
_symmetry.space_group_name_H-M   'P 1'
#
loop_
_entity.id
_entity.type
_entity.pdbx_description
1 polymer ?
#
loop_
_entity_poly.entity_id
_entity_poly.type
_entity_poly.pdbx_seq_one_letter_code
_entity_poly.pdbx_strand_id
1 'polypeptide(L)'
;MATKKTSKKAPVKAAEKKTAAAKTETKTTVKRVVAESTAKSKRVELDSKLPNNLINIVIAEVIGTFILTLAALFASDILSSMYVGFALMFIVAIIGNISGAHVNPAVTFGLWTMRKLKTVLVPFYWGAQFLGAMAAIVLVGSLTNGGFALSFDQFTAFSWNIFAMELVGTAVFVFGVAAVLQRKEIKAAGQAFGIGLALMIGLVVSGSISSYIKSTAIAKIQKDQSTTQTEKNGRTYPREIYISGVTLNPAVSLAVTEKTDSQLRSNGVLPAEGEKSYSRFSLEVIAATLIGAALGGNLFLLVNYRNKDEE
;
A
#
# COMPACT_ATOMS: atom_id res chain seq x y z
N MET A 1 -9.92 -73.29 66.87
CA MET A 1 -8.71 -72.90 66.12
C MET A 1 -9.09 -71.77 65.22
N ALA A 2 -8.40 -70.68 65.24
CA ALA A 2 -8.78 -69.38 64.79
C ALA A 2 -8.78 -69.22 63.30
N THR A 3 -9.88 -68.70 62.74
CA THR A 3 -10.01 -68.21 61.38
C THR A 3 -10.05 -66.68 61.34
N LYS A 4 -9.01 -66.14 60.77
CA LYS A 4 -8.81 -64.68 60.62
C LYS A 4 -9.60 -64.18 59.45
N LYS A 5 -10.59 -63.28 59.69
CA LYS A 5 -11.29 -62.53 58.65
C LYS A 5 -10.38 -61.40 58.14
N THR A 6 -10.08 -61.36 56.86
CA THR A 6 -9.51 -60.23 56.19
C THR A 6 -10.60 -59.38 55.54
N SER A 7 -10.79 -58.17 56.02
CA SER A 7 -11.66 -57.13 55.48
C SER A 7 -11.00 -56.46 54.29
N LYS A 8 -11.58 -56.59 53.10
CA LYS A 8 -11.21 -55.78 51.92
C LYS A 8 -11.86 -54.38 52.03
N LYS A 9 -11.06 -53.37 52.27
CA LYS A 9 -11.38 -51.95 52.04
C LYS A 9 -10.60 -51.44 50.85
N ALA A 10 -11.24 -51.26 49.70
CA ALA A 10 -10.92 -50.39 48.59
C ALA A 10 -12.08 -50.39 47.61
N PRO A 11 -12.37 -49.34 46.83
CA PRO A 11 -11.63 -48.15 46.51
C PRO A 11 -12.53 -46.88 46.48
N VAL A 12 -12.59 -46.11 47.55
CA VAL A 12 -13.33 -44.83 47.52
C VAL A 12 -12.41 -43.67 47.05
N LYS A 13 -11.06 -43.79 47.25
CA LYS A 13 -10.12 -42.70 46.84
C LYS A 13 -9.94 -42.51 45.34
N ALA A 14 -10.19 -43.52 44.51
CA ALA A 14 -10.00 -43.42 43.06
C ALA A 14 -11.15 -42.66 42.36
N ALA A 15 -12.38 -42.77 42.86
CA ALA A 15 -13.56 -42.08 42.35
C ALA A 15 -13.53 -40.58 42.67
N GLU A 16 -13.13 -40.21 43.91
CA GLU A 16 -13.00 -38.78 44.29
C GLU A 16 -11.87 -38.06 43.52
N LYS A 17 -10.76 -38.78 43.25
CA LYS A 17 -9.64 -38.19 42.50
C LYS A 17 -10.00 -37.98 41.01
N LYS A 18 -10.79 -38.87 40.40
CA LYS A 18 -11.29 -38.70 39.01
C LYS A 18 -12.31 -37.58 38.91
N THR A 19 -13.23 -37.45 39.86
CA THR A 19 -14.23 -36.36 39.88
C THR A 19 -13.59 -35.01 40.19
N ALA A 20 -12.57 -34.92 41.01
CA ALA A 20 -11.85 -33.69 41.28
C ALA A 20 -11.00 -33.27 40.06
N ALA A 21 -10.31 -34.20 39.39
CA ALA A 21 -9.57 -33.92 38.16
C ALA A 21 -10.50 -33.47 37.02
N ALA A 22 -11.64 -34.15 36.80
CA ALA A 22 -12.62 -33.77 35.80
C ALA A 22 -13.24 -32.37 36.08
N LYS A 23 -13.57 -32.07 37.35
CA LYS A 23 -14.04 -30.74 37.73
C LYS A 23 -12.97 -29.65 37.59
N THR A 24 -11.71 -29.97 37.81
CA THR A 24 -10.59 -29.03 37.63
C THR A 24 -10.33 -28.76 36.18
N GLU A 25 -10.32 -29.79 35.32
CA GLU A 25 -10.16 -29.64 33.86
C GLU A 25 -11.34 -28.83 33.28
N THR A 26 -12.59 -29.13 33.64
CA THR A 26 -13.75 -28.40 33.17
C THR A 26 -13.71 -26.93 33.60
N LYS A 27 -13.32 -26.62 34.85
CA LYS A 27 -13.15 -25.24 35.33
C LYS A 27 -12.04 -24.52 34.61
N THR A 28 -10.91 -25.20 34.32
CA THR A 28 -9.78 -24.62 33.59
C THR A 28 -10.14 -24.34 32.15
N THR A 29 -10.83 -25.27 31.48
CA THR A 29 -11.29 -25.12 30.11
C THR A 29 -12.31 -23.98 29.97
N VAL A 30 -13.30 -23.90 30.87
CA VAL A 30 -14.28 -22.81 30.89
C VAL A 30 -13.62 -21.45 31.15
N LYS A 31 -12.69 -21.37 32.09
CA LYS A 31 -11.93 -20.13 32.35
C LYS A 31 -11.11 -19.72 31.13
N ARG A 32 -10.51 -20.65 30.42
CA ARG A 32 -9.72 -20.37 29.21
C ARG A 32 -10.61 -19.88 28.06
N VAL A 33 -11.72 -20.55 27.80
CA VAL A 33 -12.71 -20.14 26.76
C VAL A 33 -13.31 -18.77 27.08
N VAL A 34 -13.69 -18.50 28.32
CA VAL A 34 -14.22 -17.19 28.74
C VAL A 34 -13.14 -16.12 28.64
N ALA A 35 -11.89 -16.40 29.00
CA ALA A 35 -10.78 -15.44 28.88
C ALA A 35 -10.46 -15.14 27.40
N GLU A 36 -10.47 -16.13 26.52
CA GLU A 36 -10.30 -15.95 25.08
C GLU A 36 -11.47 -15.18 24.46
N SER A 37 -12.71 -15.48 24.85
CA SER A 37 -13.91 -14.78 24.39
C SER A 37 -13.92 -13.31 24.84
N THR A 38 -13.58 -13.04 26.11
CA THR A 38 -13.48 -11.68 26.64
C THR A 38 -12.32 -10.89 26.04
N ALA A 39 -11.18 -11.54 25.80
CA ALA A 39 -10.04 -10.92 25.15
C ALA A 39 -10.36 -10.58 23.68
N LYS A 40 -11.06 -11.47 22.97
CA LYS A 40 -11.51 -11.25 21.58
C LYS A 40 -12.54 -10.13 21.50
N SER A 41 -13.52 -10.08 22.42
CA SER A 41 -14.52 -9.01 22.49
C SER A 41 -13.88 -7.66 22.83
N LYS A 42 -12.97 -7.61 23.80
CA LYS A 42 -12.23 -6.38 24.15
C LYS A 42 -11.34 -5.90 23.02
N ARG A 43 -10.75 -6.83 22.24
CA ARG A 43 -9.93 -6.50 21.07
C ARG A 43 -10.77 -5.92 19.95
N VAL A 44 -11.95 -6.47 19.66
CA VAL A 44 -12.90 -5.94 18.67
C VAL A 44 -13.38 -4.56 19.07
N GLU A 45 -13.71 -4.34 20.35
CA GLU A 45 -14.14 -3.02 20.87
C GLU A 45 -13.02 -1.97 20.77
N LEU A 46 -11.77 -2.33 21.06
CA LEU A 46 -10.62 -1.44 20.92
C LEU A 46 -10.32 -1.10 19.46
N ASP A 47 -10.56 -2.04 18.55
CA ASP A 47 -10.32 -1.83 17.10
C ASP A 47 -11.41 -0.96 16.45
N SER A 48 -12.60 -0.91 17.03
CA SER A 48 -13.72 -0.08 16.56
C SER A 48 -13.69 1.37 17.05
N LYS A 49 -12.90 1.69 18.08
CA LYS A 49 -12.85 3.07 18.62
C LYS A 49 -12.00 3.99 17.77
N LEU A 50 -12.60 5.08 17.31
CA LEU A 50 -11.89 6.16 16.61
C LEU A 50 -10.97 6.91 17.59
N PRO A 51 -9.80 7.37 17.14
CA PRO A 51 -8.91 8.19 17.94
C PRO A 51 -9.46 9.62 18.11
N ASN A 52 -9.15 10.26 19.22
CA ASN A 52 -9.61 11.63 19.51
C ASN A 52 -9.05 12.66 18.50
N ASN A 53 -7.91 12.37 17.88
CA ASN A 53 -7.25 13.24 16.90
C ASN A 53 -7.60 12.88 15.44
N LEU A 54 -8.72 12.19 15.17
CA LEU A 54 -9.10 11.74 13.83
C LEU A 54 -9.13 12.89 12.82
N ILE A 55 -9.66 14.05 13.22
CA ILE A 55 -9.72 15.24 12.34
C ILE A 55 -8.32 15.70 11.95
N ASN A 56 -7.39 15.71 12.90
CA ASN A 56 -6.00 16.08 12.63
C ASN A 56 -5.32 15.09 11.68
N ILE A 57 -5.60 13.78 11.83
CA ILE A 57 -5.13 12.73 10.93
C ILE A 57 -5.64 12.99 9.50
N VAL A 58 -6.94 13.21 9.34
CA VAL A 58 -7.57 13.46 8.03
C VAL A 58 -6.96 14.69 7.36
N ILE A 59 -6.86 15.82 8.09
CA ILE A 59 -6.28 17.06 7.55
C ILE A 59 -4.81 16.85 7.15
N ALA A 60 -4.02 16.18 7.97
CA ALA A 60 -2.62 15.89 7.69
C ALA A 60 -2.46 15.03 6.42
N GLU A 61 -3.28 13.97 6.27
CA GLU A 61 -3.26 13.12 5.09
C GLU A 61 -3.71 13.85 3.81
N VAL A 62 -4.72 14.73 3.90
CA VAL A 62 -5.13 15.61 2.78
C VAL A 62 -3.97 16.48 2.33
N ILE A 63 -3.35 17.22 3.28
CA ILE A 63 -2.25 18.13 2.97
C ILE A 63 -1.04 17.37 2.45
N GLY A 64 -0.66 16.27 3.11
CA GLY A 64 0.49 15.46 2.70
C GLY A 64 0.30 14.86 1.30
N THR A 65 -0.88 14.31 1.00
CA THR A 65 -1.15 13.75 -0.32
C THR A 65 -1.25 14.82 -1.39
N PHE A 66 -1.81 15.98 -1.08
CA PHE A 66 -1.79 17.14 -1.97
C PHE A 66 -0.36 17.52 -2.38
N ILE A 67 0.55 17.68 -1.40
CA ILE A 67 1.95 18.03 -1.66
C ILE A 67 2.64 16.93 -2.47
N LEU A 68 2.44 15.64 -2.10
CA LEU A 68 3.05 14.52 -2.83
C LEU A 68 2.56 14.44 -4.27
N THR A 69 1.27 14.69 -4.49
CA THR A 69 0.68 14.70 -5.83
C THR A 69 1.22 15.84 -6.68
N LEU A 70 1.36 17.04 -6.13
CA LEU A 70 2.02 18.16 -6.83
C LEU A 70 3.46 17.81 -7.19
N ALA A 71 4.22 17.22 -6.25
CA ALA A 71 5.58 16.78 -6.52
C ALA A 71 5.63 15.77 -7.67
N ALA A 72 4.68 14.84 -7.75
CA ALA A 72 4.61 13.86 -8.84
C ALA A 72 4.22 14.49 -10.19
N LEU A 73 3.34 15.50 -10.18
CA LEU A 73 2.90 16.19 -11.40
C LEU A 73 3.98 17.08 -12.01
N PHE A 74 4.80 17.72 -11.17
CA PHE A 74 5.85 18.64 -11.62
C PHE A 74 7.25 18.01 -11.68
N ALA A 75 7.39 16.72 -11.37
CA ALA A 75 8.67 16.03 -11.46
C ALA A 75 9.09 15.84 -12.93
N SER A 76 10.30 16.30 -13.27
CA SER A 76 10.89 16.05 -14.60
C SER A 76 11.34 14.59 -14.75
N ASP A 77 11.34 14.08 -15.99
CA ASP A 77 11.58 12.67 -16.30
C ASP A 77 12.88 12.08 -15.70
N ILE A 78 13.98 12.85 -15.66
CA ILE A 78 15.30 12.35 -15.26
C ILE A 78 15.44 12.21 -13.74
N LEU A 79 14.90 13.16 -12.98
CA LEU A 79 15.05 13.23 -11.50
C LEU A 79 13.74 12.98 -10.76
N SER A 80 12.70 12.53 -11.45
CA SER A 80 11.36 12.37 -10.88
C SER A 80 11.34 11.51 -9.62
N SER A 81 12.05 10.39 -9.62
CA SER A 81 12.12 9.48 -8.47
C SER A 81 12.76 10.13 -7.25
N MET A 82 13.82 10.93 -7.44
CA MET A 82 14.47 11.67 -6.36
C MET A 82 13.55 12.77 -5.82
N TYR A 83 12.93 13.51 -6.72
CA TYR A 83 12.06 14.64 -6.36
C TYR A 83 10.86 14.17 -5.53
N VAL A 84 10.18 13.12 -5.97
CA VAL A 84 9.04 12.54 -5.24
C VAL A 84 9.48 11.88 -3.93
N GLY A 85 10.65 11.24 -3.91
CA GLY A 85 11.23 10.67 -2.68
C GLY A 85 11.57 11.74 -1.65
N PHE A 86 12.18 12.87 -2.05
CA PHE A 86 12.45 14.00 -1.17
C PHE A 86 11.16 14.68 -0.68
N ALA A 87 10.15 14.79 -1.55
CA ALA A 87 8.83 15.29 -1.13
C ALA A 87 8.23 14.41 -0.03
N LEU A 88 8.26 13.08 -0.19
CA LEU A 88 7.78 12.18 0.86
C LEU A 88 8.61 12.29 2.14
N MET A 89 9.92 12.40 2.04
CA MET A 89 10.82 12.62 3.18
C MET A 89 10.41 13.88 3.97
N PHE A 90 10.18 14.98 3.28
CA PHE A 90 9.70 16.23 3.88
C PHE A 90 8.32 16.04 4.53
N ILE A 91 7.37 15.42 3.83
CA ILE A 91 6.01 15.16 4.34
C ILE A 91 6.07 14.32 5.63
N VAL A 92 6.83 13.22 5.63
CA VAL A 92 6.98 12.37 6.83
C VAL A 92 7.60 13.16 8.00
N ALA A 93 8.56 14.03 7.73
CA ALA A 93 9.19 14.86 8.77
C ALA A 93 8.18 15.80 9.45
N ILE A 94 7.22 16.36 8.70
CA ILE A 94 6.28 17.38 9.22
C ILE A 94 4.99 16.81 9.78
N ILE A 95 4.41 15.74 9.19
CA ILE A 95 3.12 15.19 9.61
C ILE A 95 3.21 13.76 10.15
N GLY A 96 4.38 13.14 10.16
CA GLY A 96 4.54 11.75 10.62
C GLY A 96 4.05 11.52 12.05
N ASN A 97 4.25 12.48 12.95
CA ASN A 97 3.77 12.42 14.33
C ASN A 97 2.25 12.62 14.49
N ILE A 98 1.58 13.13 13.44
CA ILE A 98 0.13 13.43 13.47
C ILE A 98 -0.66 12.25 12.94
N SER A 99 -0.34 11.81 11.71
CA SER A 99 -1.10 10.78 10.98
C SER A 99 -0.30 9.51 10.70
N GLY A 100 1.02 9.53 10.88
CA GLY A 100 1.93 8.52 10.36
C GLY A 100 2.38 8.81 8.92
N ALA A 101 1.86 9.87 8.29
CA ALA A 101 2.18 10.29 6.93
C ALA A 101 2.10 9.15 5.91
N HIS A 102 0.98 8.44 5.87
CA HIS A 102 0.77 7.39 4.88
C HIS A 102 0.74 7.97 3.46
N VAL A 103 -0.05 9.00 3.24
CA VAL A 103 -0.24 9.78 2.00
C VAL A 103 -0.38 8.92 0.73
N ASN A 104 -0.80 7.67 0.95
CA ASN A 104 -0.86 6.64 -0.09
C ASN A 104 -1.83 5.52 0.32
N PRO A 105 -2.89 5.23 -0.45
CA PRO A 105 -3.81 4.14 -0.17
C PRO A 105 -3.13 2.76 -0.09
N ALA A 106 -2.08 2.52 -0.89
CA ALA A 106 -1.35 1.26 -0.86
C ALA A 106 -0.53 1.11 0.44
N VAL A 107 0.14 2.17 0.92
CA VAL A 107 0.83 2.17 2.22
C VAL A 107 -0.16 1.92 3.35
N THR A 108 -1.29 2.62 3.33
CA THR A 108 -2.38 2.42 4.31
C THR A 108 -2.84 0.97 4.34
N PHE A 109 -3.06 0.36 3.17
CA PHE A 109 -3.45 -1.03 3.03
C PHE A 109 -2.35 -1.99 3.52
N GLY A 110 -1.09 -1.76 3.13
CA GLY A 110 0.04 -2.56 3.59
C GLY A 110 0.17 -2.55 5.12
N LEU A 111 0.09 -1.38 5.76
CA LEU A 111 0.10 -1.26 7.22
C LEU A 111 -1.10 -1.94 7.88
N TRP A 112 -2.27 -1.88 7.25
CA TRP A 112 -3.45 -2.62 7.71
C TRP A 112 -3.25 -4.13 7.63
N THR A 113 -2.72 -4.67 6.53
CA THR A 113 -2.44 -6.12 6.39
C THR A 113 -1.39 -6.60 7.39
N MET A 114 -0.41 -5.77 7.74
CA MET A 114 0.57 -6.00 8.81
C MET A 114 0.00 -5.83 10.22
N ARG A 115 -1.30 -5.50 10.37
CA ARG A 115 -1.95 -5.19 11.65
C ARG A 115 -1.33 -4.00 12.41
N LYS A 116 -0.77 -3.05 11.67
CA LYS A 116 -0.21 -1.80 12.22
C LYS A 116 -1.20 -0.65 12.20
N LEU A 117 -2.32 -0.81 11.50
CA LEU A 117 -3.41 0.16 11.40
C LEU A 117 -4.74 -0.49 11.80
N LYS A 118 -5.59 0.23 12.54
CA LYS A 118 -6.95 -0.21 12.87
C LYS A 118 -7.83 -0.19 11.61
N THR A 119 -8.64 -1.23 11.41
CA THR A 119 -9.53 -1.37 10.25
C THR A 119 -10.47 -0.18 10.08
N VAL A 120 -11.01 0.36 11.19
CA VAL A 120 -11.93 1.50 11.18
C VAL A 120 -11.29 2.78 10.61
N LEU A 121 -9.97 2.90 10.61
CA LEU A 121 -9.26 4.09 10.09
C LEU A 121 -9.02 4.05 8.58
N VAL A 122 -9.02 2.87 7.96
CA VAL A 122 -8.71 2.71 6.53
C VAL A 122 -9.55 3.63 5.64
N PRO A 123 -10.90 3.69 5.76
CA PRO A 123 -11.71 4.56 4.91
C PRO A 123 -11.42 6.06 5.11
N PHE A 124 -11.06 6.48 6.31
CA PHE A 124 -10.71 7.89 6.58
C PHE A 124 -9.39 8.28 5.93
N TYR A 125 -8.37 7.40 6.01
CA TYR A 125 -7.11 7.61 5.31
C TYR A 125 -7.31 7.67 3.80
N TRP A 126 -7.99 6.68 3.21
CA TRP A 126 -8.23 6.64 1.77
C TRP A 126 -9.02 7.86 1.29
N GLY A 127 -10.11 8.24 1.99
CA GLY A 127 -10.89 9.43 1.66
C GLY A 127 -10.05 10.70 1.70
N ALA A 128 -9.22 10.88 2.74
CA ALA A 128 -8.31 12.02 2.86
C ALA A 128 -7.27 12.05 1.74
N GLN A 129 -6.67 10.91 1.40
CA GLN A 129 -5.65 10.80 0.37
C GLN A 129 -6.20 11.10 -1.02
N PHE A 130 -7.36 10.54 -1.37
CA PHE A 130 -8.01 10.90 -2.65
C PHE A 130 -8.44 12.36 -2.70
N LEU A 131 -8.93 12.92 -1.60
CA LEU A 131 -9.30 14.34 -1.54
C LEU A 131 -8.06 15.24 -1.74
N GLY A 132 -6.91 14.90 -1.15
CA GLY A 132 -5.66 15.62 -1.36
C GLY A 132 -5.18 15.58 -2.81
N ALA A 133 -5.24 14.40 -3.46
CA ALA A 133 -4.90 14.25 -4.87
C ALA A 133 -5.86 15.05 -5.78
N MET A 134 -7.16 15.02 -5.50
CA MET A 134 -8.16 15.82 -6.24
C MET A 134 -7.91 17.32 -6.09
N ALA A 135 -7.55 17.80 -4.90
CA ALA A 135 -7.20 19.19 -4.68
C ALA A 135 -5.99 19.63 -5.53
N ALA A 136 -4.99 18.76 -5.70
CA ALA A 136 -3.86 19.02 -6.58
C ALA A 136 -4.27 19.11 -8.06
N ILE A 137 -5.17 18.22 -8.51
CA ILE A 137 -5.73 18.26 -9.87
C ILE A 137 -6.45 19.59 -10.12
N VAL A 138 -7.31 20.01 -9.20
CA VAL A 138 -8.07 21.27 -9.30
C VAL A 138 -7.11 22.46 -9.36
N LEU A 139 -6.09 22.50 -8.52
CA LEU A 139 -5.09 23.59 -8.53
C LEU A 139 -4.37 23.64 -9.87
N VAL A 140 -3.83 22.53 -10.36
CA VAL A 140 -3.07 22.48 -11.63
C VAL A 140 -3.99 22.84 -12.81
N GLY A 141 -5.23 22.32 -12.85
CA GLY A 141 -6.22 22.67 -13.85
C GLY A 141 -6.55 24.16 -13.89
N SER A 142 -6.64 24.80 -12.70
CA SER A 142 -6.88 26.24 -12.59
C SER A 142 -5.69 27.07 -13.11
N LEU A 143 -4.46 26.61 -12.89
CA LEU A 143 -3.25 27.30 -13.35
C LEU A 143 -3.00 27.13 -14.85
N THR A 144 -3.52 26.07 -15.47
CA THR A 144 -3.36 25.77 -16.91
C THR A 144 -4.56 26.16 -17.77
N ASN A 145 -5.38 27.11 -17.31
CA ASN A 145 -6.57 27.62 -18.01
C ASN A 145 -7.58 26.50 -18.41
N GLY A 146 -7.81 25.56 -17.51
CA GLY A 146 -8.83 24.51 -17.69
C GLY A 146 -8.40 23.35 -18.55
N GLY A 147 -7.11 23.26 -18.93
CA GLY A 147 -6.58 22.19 -19.77
C GLY A 147 -6.45 20.82 -19.12
N PHE A 148 -7.08 20.56 -17.97
CA PHE A 148 -6.97 19.30 -17.26
C PHE A 148 -8.27 18.47 -17.40
N ALA A 149 -8.60 18.07 -18.62
CA ALA A 149 -9.67 17.10 -18.84
C ALA A 149 -9.14 15.68 -18.64
N LEU A 150 -9.41 15.08 -17.48
CA LEU A 150 -9.07 13.68 -17.21
C LEU A 150 -10.10 12.75 -17.85
N SER A 151 -9.64 11.79 -18.65
CA SER A 151 -10.45 10.67 -19.10
C SER A 151 -10.12 9.42 -18.30
N PHE A 152 -11.16 8.68 -17.89
CA PHE A 152 -11.08 7.38 -17.23
C PHE A 152 -11.43 6.21 -18.18
N ASP A 153 -11.45 6.45 -19.50
CA ASP A 153 -11.79 5.43 -20.50
C ASP A 153 -10.83 4.22 -20.46
N GLN A 154 -9.63 4.39 -19.88
CA GLN A 154 -8.64 3.32 -19.68
C GLN A 154 -8.78 2.60 -18.32
N PHE A 155 -9.78 2.92 -17.51
CA PHE A 155 -9.91 2.36 -16.15
C PHE A 155 -9.95 0.82 -16.12
N THR A 156 -10.63 0.20 -17.08
CA THR A 156 -10.75 -1.26 -17.21
C THR A 156 -9.78 -1.88 -18.20
N ALA A 157 -8.98 -1.08 -18.91
CA ALA A 157 -7.99 -1.58 -19.86
C ALA A 157 -6.80 -2.16 -19.08
N PHE A 158 -6.67 -3.49 -19.06
CA PHE A 158 -5.67 -4.18 -18.26
C PHE A 158 -4.40 -4.46 -19.06
N SER A 159 -3.25 -4.04 -18.52
CA SER A 159 -1.92 -4.37 -19.02
C SER A 159 -1.11 -5.10 -17.95
N TRP A 160 -0.69 -6.34 -18.26
CA TRP A 160 0.18 -7.12 -17.38
C TRP A 160 1.54 -6.45 -17.14
N ASN A 161 2.05 -5.72 -18.13
CA ASN A 161 3.29 -4.98 -18.00
C ASN A 161 3.18 -3.87 -16.96
N ILE A 162 2.09 -3.07 -17.02
CA ILE A 162 1.81 -2.01 -16.07
C ILE A 162 1.58 -2.60 -14.68
N PHE A 163 0.78 -3.67 -14.59
CA PHE A 163 0.53 -4.37 -13.32
C PHE A 163 1.85 -4.83 -12.67
N ALA A 164 2.73 -5.49 -13.41
CA ALA A 164 3.99 -6.00 -12.89
C ALA A 164 4.91 -4.88 -12.38
N MET A 165 5.02 -3.77 -13.12
CA MET A 165 5.84 -2.62 -12.73
C MET A 165 5.35 -1.98 -11.43
N GLU A 166 4.06 -1.71 -11.33
CA GLU A 166 3.44 -1.11 -10.13
C GLU A 166 3.53 -2.05 -8.92
N LEU A 167 3.33 -3.37 -9.14
CA LEU A 167 3.42 -4.38 -8.09
C LEU A 167 4.83 -4.48 -7.50
N VAL A 168 5.84 -4.64 -8.35
CA VAL A 168 7.23 -4.80 -7.88
C VAL A 168 7.71 -3.56 -7.17
N GLY A 169 7.50 -2.36 -7.74
CA GLY A 169 7.92 -1.11 -7.12
C GLY A 169 7.23 -0.87 -5.78
N THR A 170 5.92 -1.13 -5.71
CA THR A 170 5.19 -0.96 -4.46
C THR A 170 5.62 -1.99 -3.41
N ALA A 171 5.92 -3.23 -3.80
CA ALA A 171 6.44 -4.23 -2.89
C ALA A 171 7.80 -3.81 -2.30
N VAL A 172 8.73 -3.32 -3.13
CA VAL A 172 10.02 -2.79 -2.68
C VAL A 172 9.84 -1.59 -1.76
N PHE A 173 8.99 -0.65 -2.15
CA PHE A 173 8.70 0.55 -1.35
C PHE A 173 8.16 0.18 0.03
N VAL A 174 7.09 -0.62 0.12
CA VAL A 174 6.44 -0.94 1.40
C VAL A 174 7.27 -1.91 2.24
N PHE A 175 8.11 -2.76 1.62
CA PHE A 175 9.13 -3.52 2.33
C PHE A 175 10.09 -2.57 3.08
N GLY A 176 10.58 -1.53 2.39
CA GLY A 176 11.43 -0.49 3.00
C GLY A 176 10.73 0.28 4.12
N VAL A 177 9.46 0.69 3.91
CA VAL A 177 8.64 1.33 4.96
C VAL A 177 8.53 0.43 6.19
N ALA A 178 8.20 -0.85 6.01
CA ALA A 178 8.11 -1.82 7.10
C ALA A 178 9.42 -1.98 7.85
N ALA A 179 10.55 -2.01 7.13
CA ALA A 179 11.89 -2.11 7.69
C ALA A 179 12.24 -0.91 8.58
N VAL A 180 11.93 0.30 8.11
CA VAL A 180 12.19 1.54 8.85
C VAL A 180 11.33 1.64 10.10
N LEU A 181 10.02 1.36 9.98
CA LEU A 181 9.08 1.48 11.09
C LEU A 181 9.28 0.44 12.20
N GLN A 182 9.94 -0.69 11.92
CA GLN A 182 10.21 -1.70 12.92
C GLN A 182 11.48 -1.44 13.75
N ARG A 183 12.35 -0.56 13.30
CA ARG A 183 13.60 -0.20 13.99
C ARG A 183 13.33 0.91 15.00
N LYS A 184 13.22 0.55 16.25
CA LYS A 184 12.96 1.49 17.36
C LYS A 184 14.11 2.48 17.60
N GLU A 185 15.31 2.15 17.19
CA GLU A 185 16.53 2.96 17.31
C GLU A 185 16.51 4.17 16.36
N ILE A 186 15.76 4.09 15.27
CA ILE A 186 15.68 5.16 14.27
C ILE A 186 14.76 6.27 14.77
N LYS A 187 15.34 7.45 15.01
CA LYS A 187 14.59 8.65 15.38
C LYS A 187 13.76 9.18 14.21
N ALA A 188 12.81 10.09 14.49
CA ALA A 188 11.87 10.63 13.52
C ALA A 188 12.53 11.14 12.22
N ALA A 189 13.64 11.87 12.30
CA ALA A 189 14.36 12.34 11.12
C ALA A 189 14.93 11.18 10.28
N GLY A 190 15.46 10.14 10.91
CA GLY A 190 15.93 8.95 10.23
C GLY A 190 14.78 8.14 9.62
N GLN A 191 13.62 8.09 10.26
CA GLN A 191 12.42 7.46 9.70
C GLN A 191 11.94 8.22 8.46
N ALA A 192 11.88 9.54 8.51
CA ALA A 192 11.54 10.38 7.36
C ALA A 192 12.50 10.13 6.18
N PHE A 193 13.81 10.16 6.44
CA PHE A 193 14.82 9.84 5.43
C PHE A 193 14.64 8.43 4.85
N GLY A 194 14.51 7.42 5.70
CA GLY A 194 14.39 6.02 5.27
C GLY A 194 13.12 5.75 4.47
N ILE A 195 11.98 6.35 4.85
CA ILE A 195 10.70 6.19 4.14
C ILE A 195 10.75 6.88 2.76
N GLY A 196 11.29 8.10 2.68
CA GLY A 196 11.45 8.79 1.40
C GLY A 196 12.43 8.06 0.47
N LEU A 197 13.55 7.54 1.03
CA LEU A 197 14.50 6.71 0.28
C LEU A 197 13.85 5.42 -0.22
N ALA A 198 13.00 4.77 0.59
CA ALA A 198 12.29 3.56 0.18
C ALA A 198 11.37 3.83 -1.03
N LEU A 199 10.65 4.96 -1.04
CA LEU A 199 9.86 5.36 -2.21
C LEU A 199 10.75 5.60 -3.43
N MET A 200 11.84 6.34 -3.26
CA MET A 200 12.79 6.61 -4.34
C MET A 200 13.31 5.32 -4.97
N ILE A 201 13.73 4.34 -4.16
CA ILE A 201 14.21 3.04 -4.64
C ILE A 201 13.09 2.27 -5.34
N GLY A 202 11.88 2.25 -4.79
CA GLY A 202 10.71 1.62 -5.43
C GLY A 202 10.43 2.20 -6.83
N LEU A 203 10.48 3.54 -6.95
CA LEU A 203 10.31 4.24 -8.22
C LEU A 203 11.44 3.95 -9.22
N VAL A 204 12.70 3.92 -8.76
CA VAL A 204 13.87 3.62 -9.61
C VAL A 204 13.82 2.18 -10.14
N VAL A 205 13.55 1.20 -9.26
CA VAL A 205 13.46 -0.22 -9.65
C VAL A 205 12.35 -0.41 -10.69
N SER A 206 11.17 0.11 -10.44
CA SER A 206 10.05 0.05 -11.38
C SER A 206 10.28 0.83 -12.66
N GLY A 207 10.92 2.00 -12.55
CA GLY A 207 11.29 2.82 -13.71
C GLY A 207 12.25 2.09 -14.63
N SER A 208 13.22 1.36 -14.08
CA SER A 208 14.15 0.51 -14.85
C SER A 208 13.42 -0.61 -15.57
N ILE A 209 12.48 -1.29 -14.90
CA ILE A 209 11.63 -2.32 -15.52
C ILE A 209 10.77 -1.69 -16.65
N SER A 210 10.19 -0.52 -16.39
CA SER A 210 9.41 0.23 -17.39
C SER A 210 10.24 0.55 -18.65
N SER A 211 11.45 1.04 -18.46
CA SER A 211 12.36 1.37 -19.57
C SER A 211 12.70 0.13 -20.40
N TYR A 212 12.96 -1.00 -19.76
CA TYR A 212 13.23 -2.27 -20.44
C TYR A 212 12.01 -2.76 -21.25
N ILE A 213 10.82 -2.72 -20.65
CA ILE A 213 9.58 -3.12 -21.33
C ILE A 213 9.32 -2.23 -22.56
N LYS A 214 9.48 -0.91 -22.42
CA LYS A 214 9.30 0.04 -23.52
C LYS A 214 10.28 -0.21 -24.66
N SER A 215 11.56 -0.36 -24.35
CA SER A 215 12.59 -0.62 -25.39
C SER A 215 12.29 -1.91 -26.15
N THR A 216 11.85 -2.96 -25.44
CA THR A 216 11.46 -4.23 -26.07
C THR A 216 10.20 -4.08 -26.94
N ALA A 217 9.20 -3.34 -26.49
CA ALA A 217 7.98 -3.07 -27.25
C ALA A 217 8.29 -2.25 -28.52
N ILE A 218 9.12 -1.23 -28.42
CA ILE A 218 9.54 -0.40 -29.55
C ILE A 218 10.34 -1.24 -30.58
N ALA A 219 11.30 -2.06 -30.12
CA ALA A 219 12.09 -2.93 -31.00
C ALA A 219 11.19 -3.94 -31.75
N LYS A 220 10.16 -4.47 -31.11
CA LYS A 220 9.18 -5.35 -31.75
C LYS A 220 8.38 -4.64 -32.83
N ILE A 221 7.91 -3.42 -32.56
CA ILE A 221 7.17 -2.60 -33.56
C ILE A 221 8.03 -2.27 -34.75
N GLN A 222 9.32 -1.94 -34.56
CA GLN A 222 10.25 -1.65 -35.63
C GLN A 222 10.54 -2.88 -36.52
N LYS A 223 10.55 -4.08 -35.93
CA LYS A 223 10.75 -5.33 -36.65
C LYS A 223 9.53 -5.74 -37.47
N ASP A 224 8.33 -5.52 -36.91
CA ASP A 224 7.05 -5.84 -37.57
C ASP A 224 6.56 -4.65 -38.41
N GLN A 225 7.31 -4.25 -39.46
CA GLN A 225 6.97 -3.12 -40.34
C GLN A 225 5.59 -3.21 -41.03
N SER A 226 4.82 -4.26 -40.82
CA SER A 226 3.53 -4.52 -41.46
C SER A 226 2.30 -4.22 -40.59
N THR A 227 2.48 -3.88 -39.31
CA THR A 227 1.31 -3.82 -38.42
C THR A 227 1.18 -2.47 -37.69
N THR A 228 0.77 -1.46 -38.46
CA THR A 228 0.05 -0.31 -37.83
C THR A 228 -1.33 -0.81 -37.40
N GLN A 229 -1.38 -1.64 -36.38
CA GLN A 229 -2.64 -1.99 -35.77
C GLN A 229 -3.03 -0.82 -34.85
N THR A 230 -4.00 -0.05 -35.30
CA THR A 230 -4.74 0.86 -34.43
C THR A 230 -5.36 0.02 -33.33
N GLU A 231 -4.84 0.10 -32.09
CA GLU A 231 -5.45 -0.56 -30.97
C GLU A 231 -6.92 -0.14 -30.80
N LYS A 232 -7.74 -0.98 -30.16
CA LYS A 232 -9.20 -0.80 -29.99
C LYS A 232 -9.64 0.58 -29.46
N ASN A 233 -8.72 1.38 -28.90
CA ASN A 233 -8.97 2.68 -28.27
C ASN A 233 -8.41 3.87 -29.08
N GLY A 234 -8.09 3.70 -30.35
CA GLY A 234 -7.62 4.79 -31.21
C GLY A 234 -6.17 5.21 -30.97
N ARG A 235 -5.37 4.44 -30.24
CA ARG A 235 -3.95 4.68 -29.99
C ARG A 235 -3.06 3.92 -31.00
N THR A 236 -1.93 4.54 -31.34
CA THR A 236 -0.99 3.99 -32.33
C THR A 236 -0.10 2.88 -31.75
N TYR A 237 0.17 2.91 -30.42
CA TYR A 237 1.13 2.02 -29.76
C TYR A 237 0.51 1.28 -28.57
N PRO A 238 1.15 0.18 -28.10
CA PRO A 238 0.80 -0.48 -26.85
C PRO A 238 0.85 0.50 -25.65
N ARG A 239 -0.05 0.29 -24.70
CA ARG A 239 -0.30 1.22 -23.59
C ARG A 239 0.94 1.51 -22.73
N GLU A 240 1.83 0.55 -22.54
CA GLU A 240 3.08 0.72 -21.79
C GLU A 240 4.02 1.78 -22.36
N ILE A 241 3.91 2.12 -23.66
CA ILE A 241 4.72 3.17 -24.28
C ILE A 241 4.28 4.56 -23.83
N TYR A 242 2.99 4.75 -23.55
CA TYR A 242 2.43 6.04 -23.16
C TYR A 242 2.70 6.43 -21.70
N ILE A 243 3.10 5.48 -20.85
CA ILE A 243 3.37 5.78 -19.45
C ILE A 243 4.74 6.42 -19.25
N SER A 244 4.85 7.53 -18.55
CA SER A 244 6.12 8.20 -18.25
C SER A 244 6.87 7.55 -17.06
N GLY A 245 6.20 6.74 -16.26
CA GLY A 245 6.78 6.06 -15.10
C GLY A 245 5.70 5.31 -14.31
N VAL A 246 6.02 4.91 -13.10
CA VAL A 246 5.11 4.26 -12.16
C VAL A 246 4.66 5.24 -11.09
N THR A 247 3.54 4.96 -10.47
CA THR A 247 2.98 5.83 -9.42
C THR A 247 3.17 5.27 -8.02
N LEU A 248 3.13 3.97 -7.85
CA LEU A 248 3.18 3.22 -6.60
C LEU A 248 2.16 3.71 -5.55
N ASN A 249 1.17 4.48 -6.00
CA ASN A 249 0.21 5.20 -5.15
C ASN A 249 -1.11 5.40 -5.90
N PRO A 250 -2.21 4.73 -5.50
CA PRO A 250 -3.50 4.88 -6.16
C PRO A 250 -4.03 6.34 -6.14
N ALA A 251 -3.78 7.11 -5.09
CA ALA A 251 -4.24 8.50 -5.04
C ALA A 251 -3.46 9.40 -6.01
N VAL A 252 -2.13 9.24 -6.08
CA VAL A 252 -1.30 9.96 -7.05
C VAL A 252 -1.64 9.54 -8.49
N SER A 253 -1.94 8.27 -8.73
CA SER A 253 -2.30 7.77 -10.06
C SER A 253 -3.57 8.41 -10.62
N LEU A 254 -4.45 8.94 -9.76
CA LEU A 254 -5.62 9.70 -10.16
C LEU A 254 -5.23 10.97 -10.93
N ALA A 255 -4.18 11.65 -10.51
CA ALA A 255 -3.73 12.92 -11.04
C ALA A 255 -2.74 12.77 -12.21
N VAL A 256 -1.89 11.75 -12.19
CA VAL A 256 -0.90 11.52 -13.24
C VAL A 256 -1.59 10.99 -14.49
N THR A 257 -1.19 11.50 -15.66
CA THR A 257 -1.74 11.08 -16.95
C THR A 257 -0.75 10.27 -17.78
N GLU A 258 -1.29 9.47 -18.67
CA GLU A 258 -0.52 8.84 -19.77
C GLU A 258 -0.21 9.88 -20.85
N LYS A 259 0.93 9.76 -21.51
CA LYS A 259 1.25 10.61 -22.66
C LYS A 259 0.23 10.42 -23.78
N THR A 260 0.13 11.40 -24.68
CA THR A 260 -0.67 11.32 -25.89
C THR A 260 0.24 11.00 -27.08
N ASP A 261 -0.35 10.70 -28.24
CA ASP A 261 0.42 10.47 -29.48
C ASP A 261 1.25 11.68 -29.89
N SER A 262 0.69 12.89 -29.73
CA SER A 262 1.42 14.13 -30.01
C SER A 262 2.62 14.32 -29.08
N GLN A 263 2.43 14.04 -27.77
CA GLN A 263 3.51 14.13 -26.79
C GLN A 263 4.62 13.10 -27.00
N LEU A 264 4.30 11.93 -27.53
CA LEU A 264 5.31 10.92 -27.87
C LEU A 264 6.13 11.31 -29.11
N ARG A 265 5.49 12.00 -30.09
CA ARG A 265 6.16 12.39 -31.36
C ARG A 265 7.01 13.64 -31.21
N SER A 266 6.57 14.61 -30.42
CA SER A 266 7.19 15.95 -30.38
C SER A 266 7.87 16.29 -29.06
N ASN A 267 7.89 15.40 -28.05
CA ASN A 267 8.28 15.69 -26.67
C ASN A 267 7.54 16.92 -26.08
N GLY A 268 6.33 17.22 -26.58
CA GLY A 268 5.48 18.30 -26.11
C GLY A 268 5.05 18.11 -24.67
N VAL A 269 4.91 19.21 -23.92
CA VAL A 269 4.46 19.18 -22.53
C VAL A 269 2.94 19.03 -22.44
N LEU A 270 2.21 19.58 -23.41
CA LEU A 270 0.75 19.54 -23.45
C LEU A 270 0.24 18.64 -24.59
N PRO A 271 -0.91 17.97 -24.39
CA PRO A 271 -1.59 17.28 -25.48
C PRO A 271 -1.94 18.24 -26.63
N ALA A 272 -2.02 17.72 -27.86
CA ALA A 272 -2.57 18.49 -28.96
C ALA A 272 -4.08 18.77 -28.74
N GLU A 273 -4.60 19.78 -29.43
CA GLU A 273 -6.00 20.13 -29.34
C GLU A 273 -6.89 18.94 -29.72
N GLY A 274 -7.85 18.62 -28.85
CA GLY A 274 -8.77 17.49 -29.03
C GLY A 274 -8.23 16.12 -28.58
N GLU A 275 -6.96 15.99 -28.23
CA GLU A 275 -6.44 14.74 -27.66
C GLU A 275 -6.89 14.54 -26.20
N LYS A 276 -7.28 13.31 -25.87
CA LYS A 276 -7.67 12.94 -24.51
C LYS A 276 -6.47 12.61 -23.63
N SER A 277 -6.39 13.21 -22.44
CA SER A 277 -5.44 12.83 -21.41
C SER A 277 -6.05 11.74 -20.52
N TYR A 278 -5.52 10.54 -20.57
CA TYR A 278 -6.00 9.40 -19.78
C TYR A 278 -5.34 9.37 -18.42
N SER A 279 -6.14 9.32 -17.34
CA SER A 279 -5.64 9.11 -16.00
C SER A 279 -4.95 7.74 -15.85
N ARG A 280 -3.89 7.69 -15.07
CA ARG A 280 -3.23 6.44 -14.69
C ARG A 280 -4.04 5.59 -13.69
N PHE A 281 -5.10 6.15 -13.13
CA PHE A 281 -5.98 5.46 -12.18
C PHE A 281 -6.79 4.38 -12.91
N SER A 282 -6.40 3.14 -12.72
CA SER A 282 -6.94 1.98 -13.43
C SER A 282 -6.93 0.74 -12.55
N LEU A 283 -7.70 -0.27 -12.92
CA LEU A 283 -7.83 -1.51 -12.12
C LEU A 283 -6.49 -2.19 -11.87
N GLU A 284 -5.62 -2.26 -12.91
CA GLU A 284 -4.30 -2.88 -12.73
C GLU A 284 -3.40 -2.09 -11.79
N VAL A 285 -3.43 -0.75 -11.81
CA VAL A 285 -2.64 0.08 -10.90
C VAL A 285 -3.12 -0.07 -9.46
N ILE A 286 -4.44 -0.03 -9.24
CA ILE A 286 -5.03 -0.23 -7.92
C ILE A 286 -4.67 -1.61 -7.39
N ALA A 287 -4.97 -2.67 -8.16
CA ALA A 287 -4.72 -4.03 -7.73
C ALA A 287 -3.22 -4.30 -7.49
N ALA A 288 -2.36 -3.88 -8.42
CA ALA A 288 -0.92 -4.07 -8.31
C ALA A 288 -0.33 -3.40 -7.07
N THR A 289 -0.71 -2.14 -6.82
CA THR A 289 -0.18 -1.39 -5.68
C THR A 289 -0.68 -1.94 -4.34
N LEU A 290 -1.95 -2.32 -4.23
CA LEU A 290 -2.48 -2.94 -3.00
C LEU A 290 -1.85 -4.31 -2.74
N ILE A 291 -1.76 -5.18 -3.75
CA ILE A 291 -1.12 -6.49 -3.63
C ILE A 291 0.37 -6.33 -3.33
N GLY A 292 1.07 -5.43 -4.04
CA GLY A 292 2.47 -5.13 -3.82
C GLY A 292 2.75 -4.65 -2.40
N ALA A 293 1.91 -3.76 -1.87
CA ALA A 293 2.03 -3.26 -0.50
C ALA A 293 1.83 -4.37 0.54
N ALA A 294 0.83 -5.22 0.35
CA ALA A 294 0.60 -6.38 1.22
C ALA A 294 1.78 -7.35 1.17
N LEU A 295 2.27 -7.68 -0.03
CA LEU A 295 3.42 -8.56 -0.22
C LEU A 295 4.67 -7.99 0.43
N GLY A 296 5.06 -6.76 0.10
CA GLY A 296 6.28 -6.13 0.61
C GLY A 296 6.30 -6.02 2.13
N GLY A 297 5.21 -5.51 2.72
CA GLY A 297 5.09 -5.35 4.17
C GLY A 297 5.12 -6.68 4.92
N ASN A 298 4.35 -7.67 4.47
CA ASN A 298 4.30 -8.98 5.16
C ASN A 298 5.55 -9.83 4.88
N LEU A 299 6.19 -9.69 3.71
CA LEU A 299 7.48 -10.32 3.44
C LEU A 299 8.55 -9.82 4.42
N PHE A 300 8.59 -8.50 4.70
CA PHE A 300 9.49 -7.98 5.73
C PHE A 300 9.20 -8.59 7.10
N LEU A 301 7.92 -8.71 7.50
CA LEU A 301 7.57 -9.35 8.78
C LEU A 301 8.03 -10.80 8.83
N LEU A 302 7.93 -11.53 7.73
CA LEU A 302 8.37 -12.92 7.63
C LEU A 302 9.90 -13.04 7.77
N VAL A 303 10.65 -12.20 7.05
CA VAL A 303 12.13 -12.21 7.10
C VAL A 303 12.66 -11.76 8.47
N ASN A 304 11.94 -10.83 9.13
CA ASN A 304 12.33 -10.33 10.46
C ASN A 304 11.67 -11.12 11.61
N TYR A 305 11.08 -12.28 11.32
CA TYR A 305 10.52 -13.14 12.35
C TYR A 305 11.65 -13.79 13.16
N ARG A 306 11.77 -13.43 14.43
CA ARG A 306 12.66 -14.09 15.40
C ARG A 306 11.83 -15.07 16.22
N ASN A 307 12.31 -16.28 16.35
CA ASN A 307 11.76 -17.23 17.31
C ASN A 307 11.95 -16.64 18.72
N LYS A 308 10.85 -16.49 19.45
CA LYS A 308 10.89 -15.98 20.84
C LYS A 308 11.53 -16.93 21.83
N ASP A 309 11.90 -18.12 21.37
CA ASP A 309 12.48 -19.18 22.21
C ASP A 309 14.03 -19.12 22.25
N GLU A 310 14.63 -18.09 21.61
CA GLU A 310 16.09 -17.88 21.57
C GLU A 310 16.55 -16.66 22.43
N GLU A 311 15.65 -16.00 23.16
CA GLU A 311 15.93 -14.97 24.18
C GLU A 311 15.73 -15.58 25.60
#